data_fc5db7bc1816e54fa096ec14534b40a8
#
_entry.id   fc5db7bc1816e54fa096ec14534b40a8
#
_cell.length_a   1.000
_cell.length_b   1.000
_cell.length_c   1.000
_cell.angle_alpha   90.00
_cell.angle_beta   90.00
_cell.angle_gamma   90.00
#
_symmetry.space_group_name_H-M   'P 1'
#
loop_
_entity.id
_entity.type
_entity.pdbx_description
1 polymer ?
#
loop_
_entity_poly.entity_id
_entity_poly.type
_entity_poly.pdbx_seq_one_letter_code
_entity_poly.pdbx_strand_id
1 'polypeptide(L)'
;RGLGDVYKGRGLTLAGGEASRQPRACARLARAAHEMGWDVWSWSGYTVEALMRQARRDAELADMLGQIDVLVDGPFQLVHRTLTLPWRGSSNQRVIDMPATLRGGRAVEWADRAGNLR
;
A
#
# COMPACT_ATOMS: atom_id res chain seq x y z
N ARG A 1 -6.54 0.17 14.42
CA ARG A 1 -5.28 0.81 14.24
C ARG A 1 -4.41 0.06 13.32
N GLY A 2 -3.61 0.72 12.61
CA GLY A 2 -2.80 0.09 11.61
C GLY A 2 -1.43 -0.32 12.11
N LEU A 3 -0.74 -1.08 11.28
CA LEU A 3 0.62 -1.47 11.56
C LEU A 3 1.56 -0.28 11.67
N GLY A 4 1.24 0.82 11.02
CA GLY A 4 2.06 1.99 11.07
C GLY A 4 2.23 2.57 12.46
N ASP A 5 1.31 2.24 13.36
CA ASP A 5 1.42 2.69 14.73
C ASP A 5 2.54 2.03 15.50
N VAL A 6 2.99 0.89 15.05
CA VAL A 6 3.91 0.07 15.81
C VAL A 6 5.26 0.74 15.93
N TYR A 7 5.60 1.51 14.91
CA TYR A 7 6.85 2.24 14.97
C TYR A 7 6.64 3.59 14.38
N LYS A 8 7.30 4.48 14.44
CA LYS A 8 7.28 5.79 13.85
C LYS A 8 6.10 6.63 14.18
N GLY A 9 5.29 6.29 15.09
CA GLY A 9 4.13 7.06 15.43
C GLY A 9 2.89 6.45 14.84
N ARG A 10 2.01 7.23 14.22
CA ARG A 10 0.69 6.78 13.88
C ARG A 10 0.55 6.41 12.44
N GLY A 11 -0.22 5.37 12.19
CA GLY A 11 -0.49 4.94 10.84
C GLY A 11 -1.86 4.31 10.72
N LEU A 12 -2.37 4.30 9.50
CA LEU A 12 -3.60 3.61 9.15
C LEU A 12 -3.26 2.48 8.21
N THR A 13 -3.81 1.30 8.47
CA THR A 13 -3.65 0.16 7.59
C THR A 13 -4.97 -0.17 6.94
N LEU A 14 -4.99 -0.16 5.62
CA LEU A 14 -6.16 -0.56 4.84
C LEU A 14 -5.99 -2.03 4.48
N ALA A 15 -6.56 -2.89 5.30
CA ALA A 15 -6.45 -4.33 5.15
C ALA A 15 -7.80 -4.98 5.41
N GLY A 16 -7.86 -6.30 5.30
CA GLY A 16 -9.10 -7.01 5.52
C GLY A 16 -9.94 -7.06 4.26
N GLY A 17 -9.69 -8.02 3.40
CA GLY A 17 -10.28 -8.10 2.09
C GLY A 17 -9.46 -7.29 1.11
N GLU A 18 -10.03 -7.01 -0.03
CA GLU A 18 -9.33 -6.26 -1.07
C GLU A 18 -9.77 -4.80 -0.99
N ALA A 19 -8.92 -3.95 -0.41
CA ALA A 19 -9.25 -2.54 -0.20
C ALA A 19 -9.58 -1.82 -1.51
N SER A 20 -8.92 -2.22 -2.61
CA SER A 20 -9.15 -1.56 -3.90
C SER A 20 -10.55 -1.75 -4.43
N ARG A 21 -11.34 -2.63 -3.84
CA ARG A 21 -12.75 -2.81 -4.22
C ARG A 21 -13.67 -1.83 -3.53
N GLN A 22 -13.14 -1.07 -2.58
CA GLN A 22 -13.91 -0.03 -1.88
C GLN A 22 -13.13 1.27 -1.90
N PRO A 23 -12.81 1.76 -3.10
CA PRO A 23 -11.85 2.86 -3.20
C PRO A 23 -12.35 4.16 -2.59
N ARG A 24 -13.64 4.45 -2.69
CA ARG A 24 -14.17 5.69 -2.13
C ARG A 24 -14.03 5.72 -0.61
N ALA A 25 -14.45 4.64 0.04
CA ALA A 25 -14.38 4.57 1.50
C ALA A 25 -12.93 4.61 1.97
N CYS A 26 -12.05 3.87 1.28
CA CYS A 26 -10.66 3.84 1.66
C CYS A 26 -9.98 5.20 1.45
N ALA A 27 -10.31 5.90 0.37
CA ALA A 27 -9.76 7.22 0.14
C ALA A 27 -10.17 8.20 1.23
N ARG A 28 -11.41 8.10 1.70
CA ARG A 28 -11.88 8.97 2.77
C ARG A 28 -11.14 8.71 4.07
N LEU A 29 -10.97 7.43 4.41
CA LEU A 29 -10.23 7.08 5.62
C LEU A 29 -8.78 7.53 5.53
N ALA A 30 -8.17 7.34 4.37
CA ALA A 30 -6.78 7.72 4.17
C ALA A 30 -6.60 9.23 4.29
N ARG A 31 -7.53 9.98 3.71
CA ARG A 31 -7.47 11.43 3.79
C ARG A 31 -7.57 11.91 5.23
N ALA A 32 -8.49 11.30 6.01
CA ALA A 32 -8.61 11.64 7.40
C ALA A 32 -7.34 11.30 8.19
N ALA A 33 -6.71 10.18 7.85
CA ALA A 33 -5.47 9.82 8.51
C ALA A 33 -4.36 10.82 8.21
N HIS A 34 -4.26 11.26 6.96
CA HIS A 34 -3.26 12.26 6.59
C HIS A 34 -3.48 13.57 7.32
N GLU A 35 -4.74 13.95 7.54
CA GLU A 35 -5.04 15.17 8.27
C GLU A 35 -4.56 15.10 9.71
N MET A 36 -4.41 13.90 10.24
CA MET A 36 -3.88 13.70 11.56
C MET A 36 -2.37 13.45 11.56
N GLY A 37 -1.74 13.56 10.41
CA GLY A 37 -0.31 13.33 10.31
C GLY A 37 0.09 11.87 10.28
N TRP A 38 -0.83 10.99 9.93
CA TRP A 38 -0.58 9.55 9.93
C TRP A 38 -0.19 9.07 8.54
N ASP A 39 0.63 8.03 8.49
CA ASP A 39 0.92 7.33 7.26
C ASP A 39 -0.20 6.36 6.91
N VAL A 40 -0.34 6.08 5.62
CA VAL A 40 -1.38 5.16 5.14
C VAL A 40 -0.71 4.01 4.40
N TRP A 41 -0.93 2.80 4.90
CA TRP A 41 -0.42 1.57 4.32
C TRP A 41 -1.60 0.75 3.81
N SER A 42 -1.42 0.07 2.71
CA SER A 42 -2.46 -0.80 2.18
C SER A 42 -1.86 -2.08 1.64
N TRP A 43 -2.61 -3.16 1.75
CA TRP A 43 -2.24 -4.45 1.18
C TRP A 43 -3.22 -4.77 0.06
N SER A 44 -2.71 -5.29 -1.04
CA SER A 44 -3.54 -5.68 -2.17
C SER A 44 -3.05 -6.98 -2.75
N GLY A 45 -3.98 -7.81 -3.19
CA GLY A 45 -3.65 -9.01 -3.94
C GLY A 45 -3.33 -8.73 -5.40
N TYR A 46 -3.58 -7.51 -5.87
CA TYR A 46 -3.23 -7.12 -7.23
C TYR A 46 -1.87 -6.46 -7.24
N THR A 47 -1.19 -6.50 -8.37
CA THR A 47 0.07 -5.77 -8.51
C THR A 47 -0.22 -4.28 -8.67
N VAL A 48 0.76 -3.45 -8.34
CA VAL A 48 0.58 -2.01 -8.50
C VAL A 48 0.35 -1.66 -9.97
N GLU A 49 0.99 -2.40 -10.88
CA GLU A 49 0.78 -2.16 -12.31
C GLU A 49 -0.67 -2.40 -12.71
N ALA A 50 -1.26 -3.48 -12.19
CA ALA A 50 -2.66 -3.77 -12.48
C ALA A 50 -3.58 -2.69 -11.90
N LEU A 51 -3.29 -2.26 -10.69
CA LEU A 51 -4.09 -1.21 -10.06
C LEU A 51 -3.98 0.11 -10.81
N MET A 52 -2.79 0.45 -11.28
CA MET A 52 -2.61 1.68 -12.04
C MET A 52 -3.33 1.64 -13.37
N ARG A 53 -3.34 0.48 -14.02
CA ARG A 53 -4.11 0.33 -15.26
C ARG A 53 -5.60 0.51 -15.01
N GLN A 54 -6.09 -0.09 -13.95
CA GLN A 54 -7.49 0.00 -13.59
C GLN A 54 -7.88 1.44 -13.24
N ALA A 55 -6.97 2.15 -12.59
CA ALA A 55 -7.22 3.53 -12.16
C ALA A 55 -7.38 4.49 -13.35
N ARG A 56 -6.92 4.11 -14.53
CA ARG A 56 -7.13 4.94 -15.71
C ARG A 56 -8.59 5.06 -16.08
N ARG A 57 -9.39 4.09 -15.66
CA ARG A 57 -10.83 4.07 -15.95
C ARG A 57 -11.69 4.25 -14.71
N ASP A 58 -11.05 4.37 -13.56
CA ASP A 58 -11.76 4.41 -12.29
C ASP A 58 -11.19 5.54 -11.46
N ALA A 59 -11.88 6.68 -11.51
CA ALA A 59 -11.40 7.86 -10.82
C ALA A 59 -11.37 7.68 -9.30
N GLU A 60 -12.26 6.86 -8.76
CA GLU A 60 -12.27 6.62 -7.33
C GLU A 60 -11.06 5.80 -6.92
N LEU A 61 -10.68 4.83 -7.73
CA LEU A 61 -9.48 4.07 -7.45
C LEU A 61 -8.24 4.94 -7.60
N ALA A 62 -8.20 5.80 -8.59
CA ALA A 62 -7.08 6.72 -8.77
C ALA A 62 -6.92 7.62 -7.54
N ASP A 63 -8.04 8.12 -7.00
CA ASP A 63 -8.01 8.92 -5.80
C ASP A 63 -7.48 8.13 -4.61
N MET A 64 -7.95 6.90 -4.44
CA MET A 64 -7.47 6.05 -3.38
C MET A 64 -5.97 5.81 -3.46
N LEU A 65 -5.49 5.47 -4.65
CA LEU A 65 -4.05 5.22 -4.83
C LEU A 65 -3.23 6.45 -4.51
N GLY A 66 -3.77 7.63 -4.81
CA GLY A 66 -3.09 8.88 -4.49
C GLY A 66 -3.00 9.17 -3.00
N GLN A 67 -3.78 8.46 -2.19
CA GLN A 67 -3.79 8.67 -0.74
C GLN A 67 -2.95 7.64 0.00
N ILE A 68 -2.46 6.63 -0.68
CA ILE A 68 -1.67 5.57 -0.04
C ILE A 68 -0.19 5.95 -0.06
N ASP A 69 0.47 5.79 1.08
CA ASP A 69 1.90 6.04 1.17
C ASP A 69 2.70 4.79 0.82
N VAL A 70 2.28 3.64 1.34
CA VAL A 70 3.00 2.39 1.10
C VAL A 70 2.00 1.30 0.74
N LEU A 71 2.25 0.62 -0.36
CA LEU A 71 1.41 -0.47 -0.82
C LEU A 71 2.21 -1.76 -0.84
N VAL A 72 1.70 -2.79 -0.16
CA VAL A 72 2.26 -4.14 -0.28
C VAL A 72 1.42 -4.83 -1.34
N ASP A 73 2.03 -5.13 -2.48
CA ASP A 73 1.27 -5.55 -3.66
C ASP A 73 1.58 -6.98 -4.07
N GLY A 74 0.63 -7.54 -4.82
CA GLY A 74 0.79 -8.86 -5.40
C GLY A 74 0.04 -9.92 -4.62
N PRO A 75 -0.38 -10.99 -5.30
CA PRO A 75 -1.14 -12.04 -4.63
C PRO A 75 -0.27 -12.80 -3.64
N PHE A 76 -0.87 -13.16 -2.51
CA PHE A 76 -0.20 -14.03 -1.57
C PHE A 76 -0.05 -15.40 -2.20
N GLN A 77 1.15 -15.95 -2.18
CA GLN A 77 1.43 -17.26 -2.73
C GLN A 77 1.99 -18.16 -1.63
N LEU A 78 1.27 -19.21 -1.34
CA LEU A 78 1.65 -20.09 -0.24
C LEU A 78 3.04 -20.70 -0.43
N VAL A 79 3.40 -21.03 -1.67
CA VAL A 79 4.71 -21.61 -1.94
C VAL A 79 5.85 -20.63 -1.69
N HIS A 80 5.53 -19.34 -1.61
CA HIS A 80 6.52 -18.30 -1.33
C HIS A 80 6.33 -17.68 0.04
N ARG A 81 5.51 -18.31 0.88
CA ARG A 81 5.23 -17.76 2.20
C ARG A 81 6.51 -17.59 3.01
N THR A 82 6.55 -16.49 3.72
CA THR A 82 7.70 -16.19 4.57
C THR A 82 7.22 -15.58 5.88
N LEU A 83 7.93 -15.89 6.95
CA LEU A 83 7.68 -15.28 8.24
C LEU A 83 8.79 -14.35 8.64
N THR A 84 9.79 -14.22 7.78
CA THR A 84 10.96 -13.41 8.11
C THR A 84 11.05 -12.08 7.35
N LEU A 85 10.30 -11.95 6.25
CA LEU A 85 10.32 -10.69 5.50
C LEU A 85 9.28 -9.75 6.08
N PRO A 86 9.69 -8.54 6.46
CA PRO A 86 8.76 -7.60 7.06
C PRO A 86 7.73 -7.13 6.04
N TRP A 87 6.52 -6.94 6.50
CA TRP A 87 5.42 -6.32 5.75
C TRP A 87 4.86 -7.16 4.63
N ARG A 88 5.40 -8.34 4.36
CA ARG A 88 4.96 -9.21 3.28
C ARG A 88 4.54 -10.56 3.81
N GLY A 89 3.46 -11.10 3.23
CA GLY A 89 3.02 -12.44 3.57
C GLY A 89 3.71 -13.51 2.73
N SER A 90 4.22 -13.15 1.56
CA SER A 90 4.97 -14.05 0.71
C SER A 90 6.07 -13.28 0.00
N SER A 91 7.11 -14.00 -0.42
CA SER A 91 8.29 -13.35 -0.97
C SER A 91 8.06 -12.67 -2.31
N ASN A 92 7.00 -13.04 -3.02
CA ASN A 92 6.68 -12.42 -4.29
C ASN A 92 6.00 -11.05 -4.13
N GLN A 93 5.53 -10.73 -2.94
CA GLN A 93 4.91 -9.44 -2.71
C GLN A 93 5.96 -8.37 -2.56
N ARG A 94 5.64 -7.19 -3.04
CA ARG A 94 6.56 -6.05 -3.02
C ARG A 94 6.04 -5.00 -2.07
N VAL A 95 6.96 -4.23 -1.51
CA VAL A 95 6.62 -3.08 -0.67
C VAL A 95 6.91 -1.84 -1.51
N ILE A 96 5.86 -1.12 -1.88
CA ILE A 96 5.90 -0.09 -2.92
C ILE A 96 5.73 1.29 -2.31
N ASP A 97 6.60 2.21 -2.72
CA ASP A 97 6.47 3.63 -2.39
C ASP A 97 5.48 4.23 -3.38
N MET A 98 4.25 4.47 -2.94
CA MET A 98 3.20 4.90 -3.85
C MET A 98 3.41 6.30 -4.41
N PRO A 99 3.77 7.31 -3.61
CA PRO A 99 3.99 8.62 -4.21
C PRO A 99 5.08 8.60 -5.29
N ALA A 100 6.18 7.90 -5.05
CA ALA A 100 7.24 7.81 -6.04
C ALA A 100 6.79 7.04 -7.27
N THR A 101 6.01 5.98 -7.07
CA THR A 101 5.49 5.18 -8.17
C THR A 101 4.55 5.99 -9.05
N LEU A 102 3.65 6.75 -8.44
CA LEU A 102 2.71 7.55 -9.22
C LEU A 102 3.41 8.67 -9.99
N ARG A 103 4.45 9.25 -9.41
CA ARG A 103 5.21 10.29 -10.11
C ARG A 103 5.97 9.73 -11.30
N GLY A 104 6.54 8.55 -11.13
CA GLY A 104 7.42 7.99 -12.15
C GLY A 104 6.73 7.09 -13.16
N GLY A 105 5.50 6.67 -12.89
CA GLY A 105 4.76 5.80 -13.79
C GLY A 105 5.17 4.34 -13.74
N ARG A 106 6.01 3.95 -12.81
CA ARG A 106 6.42 2.56 -12.65
C ARG A 106 6.71 2.28 -11.19
N ALA A 107 6.69 1.00 -10.82
CA ALA A 107 6.86 0.58 -9.45
C ALA A 107 8.20 1.02 -8.88
N VAL A 108 8.15 1.68 -7.74
CA VAL A 108 9.32 2.09 -6.99
C VAL A 108 9.22 1.46 -5.62
N GLU A 109 10.22 0.71 -5.22
CA GLU A 109 10.18 0.04 -3.94
C GLU A 109 10.40 1.02 -2.80
N TRP A 110 9.67 0.79 -1.72
CA TRP A 110 9.78 1.62 -0.54
C TRP A 110 11.03 1.25 0.23
N ALA A 111 11.70 2.28 0.75
CA ALA A 111 12.85 2.06 1.62
C ALA A 111 12.62 2.91 2.85
N ASP A 112 12.77 2.31 4.03
CA ASP A 112 12.62 3.07 5.24
C ASP A 112 13.81 4.02 5.39
N ARG A 113 13.74 4.87 6.38
CA ARG A 113 14.78 5.86 6.55
C ARG A 113 16.13 5.27 6.84
N ALA A 114 16.15 4.14 7.46
CA ALA A 114 17.39 3.44 7.72
C ALA A 114 17.86 2.65 6.52
N GLY A 115 17.01 2.52 5.50
CA GLY A 115 17.35 1.81 4.30
C GLY A 115 17.44 0.32 4.44
N ASN A 116 16.83 -0.23 5.48
CA ASN A 116 16.96 -1.65 5.77
C ASN A 116 15.79 -2.50 5.38
N LEU A 117 14.75 -1.97 4.88
CA LEU A 117 13.64 -2.79 4.45
C LEU A 117 13.91 -3.31 3.06
N ARG A 118 13.91 -4.59 2.88
CA ARG A 118 14.15 -5.18 1.56
C ARG A 118 13.35 -6.43 1.35
#